data_6e4c7d111e2c19c71b7986a296349c98
#
_entry.id   6e4c7d111e2c19c71b7986a296349c98
#
_cell.length_a   1.000
_cell.length_b   1.000
_cell.length_c   1.000
_cell.angle_alpha   90.00
_cell.angle_beta   90.00
_cell.angle_gamma   90.00
#
_symmetry.space_group_name_H-M   'P 1'
#
loop_
_entity.id
_entity.type
_entity.pdbx_description
1 polymer ?
#
loop_
_entity_poly.entity_id
_entity_poly.type
_entity_poly.pdbx_seq_one_letter_code
_entity_poly.pdbx_strand_id
1 'polypeptide(L)'
;LETGGSVNYNYKDADIISKQASETFVSSATSSFKNAQNANRNKTTSLTADFRIEWKPDTMTTVIFRPRLTYVKNDNRSATNSFTFSQDPEHTTDEILSAADNLSSLIPEENIVNTIARNSLQKGDNFNVGGSAMVNRRLGKPGRNITFRGSYNYTNSSSEQFSVSETDYYQKTEEERLEILNRYISTPTLNYNYGARFTYSEPIFKGGFLQFSYYFQYKRSKSDNSTYTMPNDWEIAQGYGGDNVGVLDEKNSKSAQYTYYNHQADVSLRWIREKMSLNAGVSFQPQKSKLSYKKDQLDTVAVRNVFNFTPTFDFRYKFS
;
A
#
# COMPACT_ATOMS: atom_id res chain seq x y z
N LEU A 1 25.74 24.44 -12.77
CA LEU A 1 25.37 23.11 -12.35
C LEU A 1 25.32 23.07 -10.83
N GLU A 2 24.16 22.71 -10.28
CA GLU A 2 23.98 22.48 -8.85
C GLU A 2 23.59 21.03 -8.64
N THR A 3 24.19 20.37 -7.66
CA THR A 3 23.87 19.00 -7.31
C THR A 3 23.70 18.86 -5.81
N GLY A 4 22.76 18.05 -5.41
CA GLY A 4 22.52 17.72 -4.01
C GLY A 4 21.90 16.34 -3.91
N GLY A 5 22.00 15.75 -2.74
CA GLY A 5 21.38 14.45 -2.52
C GLY A 5 21.56 13.99 -1.10
N SER A 6 20.81 12.96 -0.76
CA SER A 6 20.91 12.26 0.52
C SER A 6 20.81 10.76 0.31
N VAL A 7 21.53 10.03 1.15
CA VAL A 7 21.40 8.59 1.26
C VAL A 7 21.13 8.28 2.72
N ASN A 8 20.00 7.62 2.97
CA ASN A 8 19.60 7.22 4.32
C ASN A 8 19.53 5.71 4.38
N TYR A 9 20.27 5.15 5.33
CA TYR A 9 20.15 3.75 5.72
C TYR A 9 19.52 3.68 7.11
N ASN A 10 18.50 2.85 7.26
CA ASN A 10 17.84 2.63 8.54
C ASN A 10 17.67 1.14 8.75
N TYR A 11 18.08 0.69 9.94
CA TYR A 11 17.83 -0.66 10.42
C TYR A 11 17.03 -0.57 11.72
N LYS A 12 15.94 -1.32 11.79
CA LYS A 12 15.10 -1.44 12.97
C LYS A 12 14.93 -2.93 13.30
N ASP A 13 15.17 -3.30 14.55
CA ASP A 13 14.82 -4.60 15.14
C ASP A 13 14.07 -4.30 16.44
N ALA A 14 12.80 -4.66 16.51
CA ALA A 14 11.94 -4.32 17.63
C ALA A 14 11.11 -5.53 18.05
N ASP A 15 11.17 -5.86 19.34
CA ASP A 15 10.30 -6.83 19.97
C ASP A 15 9.16 -6.09 20.67
N ILE A 16 7.93 -6.49 20.37
CA ILE A 16 6.71 -5.85 20.88
C ILE A 16 5.81 -6.98 21.41
N ILE A 17 5.50 -6.92 22.71
CA ILE A 17 4.49 -7.78 23.32
C ILE A 17 3.28 -6.92 23.65
N SER A 18 2.11 -7.34 23.15
CA SER A 18 0.83 -6.71 23.47
C SER A 18 -0.13 -7.73 24.03
N LYS A 19 -0.86 -7.35 25.07
CA LYS A 19 -1.93 -8.12 25.68
C LYS A 19 -3.23 -7.34 25.54
N GLN A 20 -4.31 -8.06 25.26
CA GLN A 20 -5.61 -7.48 25.05
C GLN A 20 -6.67 -8.34 25.73
N ALA A 21 -7.59 -7.68 26.43
CA ALA A 21 -8.86 -8.22 26.84
C ALA A 21 -9.96 -7.42 26.16
N SER A 22 -10.97 -8.08 25.59
CA SER A 22 -12.08 -7.43 24.90
C SER A 22 -13.37 -8.21 25.07
N GLU A 23 -14.47 -7.46 25.16
CA GLU A 23 -15.82 -7.96 25.10
C GLU A 23 -16.43 -7.53 23.76
N THR A 24 -17.10 -8.46 23.11
CA THR A 24 -17.85 -8.20 21.87
C THR A 24 -19.32 -8.54 22.09
N PHE A 25 -20.19 -7.56 21.97
CA PHE A 25 -21.65 -7.74 22.04
C PHE A 25 -22.16 -8.35 20.76
N VAL A 26 -22.54 -9.64 20.82
CA VAL A 26 -23.05 -10.39 19.65
C VAL A 26 -24.54 -10.14 19.49
N SER A 27 -25.27 -10.00 20.61
CA SER A 27 -26.69 -9.63 20.67
C SER A 27 -27.00 -8.89 21.98
N SER A 28 -28.25 -8.47 22.18
CA SER A 28 -28.67 -7.83 23.45
C SER A 28 -28.54 -8.74 24.68
N ALA A 29 -28.36 -10.04 24.47
CA ALA A 29 -28.33 -11.03 25.55
C ALA A 29 -27.04 -11.90 25.56
N THR A 30 -26.15 -11.76 24.58
CA THR A 30 -24.95 -12.58 24.47
C THR A 30 -23.74 -11.73 24.13
N SER A 31 -22.67 -11.91 24.91
CA SER A 31 -21.35 -11.35 24.68
C SER A 31 -20.34 -12.46 24.40
N SER A 32 -19.27 -12.12 23.75
CA SER A 32 -18.08 -12.97 23.60
C SER A 32 -16.87 -12.24 24.18
N PHE A 33 -16.16 -12.91 25.07
CA PHE A 33 -14.99 -12.38 25.74
C PHE A 33 -13.72 -12.97 25.14
N LYS A 34 -12.74 -12.15 24.89
CA LYS A 34 -11.49 -12.59 24.30
C LYS A 34 -10.29 -12.01 25.03
N ASN A 35 -9.37 -12.90 25.42
CA ASN A 35 -8.06 -12.54 25.92
C ASN A 35 -7.00 -12.98 24.91
N ALA A 36 -6.03 -12.14 24.62
CA ALA A 36 -5.00 -12.44 23.64
C ALA A 36 -3.66 -11.83 24.01
N GLN A 37 -2.59 -12.56 23.66
CA GLN A 37 -1.24 -12.03 23.62
C GLN A 37 -0.68 -12.14 22.23
N ASN A 38 -0.06 -11.05 21.77
CA ASN A 38 0.71 -11.03 20.54
C ASN A 38 2.15 -10.66 20.86
N ALA A 39 3.08 -11.53 20.50
CA ALA A 39 4.50 -11.27 20.55
C ALA A 39 5.01 -11.11 19.12
N ASN A 40 5.50 -9.91 18.78
CA ASN A 40 5.94 -9.57 17.44
C ASN A 40 7.41 -9.16 17.47
N ARG A 41 8.20 -9.71 16.57
CA ARG A 41 9.54 -9.21 16.27
C ARG A 41 9.58 -8.67 14.86
N ASN A 42 9.79 -7.36 14.73
CA ASN A 42 9.78 -6.65 13.46
C ASN A 42 11.20 -6.20 13.10
N LYS A 43 11.75 -6.81 12.04
CA LYS A 43 13.02 -6.40 11.47
C LYS A 43 12.77 -5.70 10.14
N THR A 44 13.27 -4.47 10.03
CA THR A 44 13.16 -3.69 8.80
C THR A 44 14.52 -3.11 8.47
N THR A 45 14.97 -3.34 7.25
CA THR A 45 16.13 -2.68 6.67
C THR A 45 15.64 -1.81 5.54
N SER A 46 15.99 -0.53 5.53
CA SER A 46 15.64 0.38 4.45
C SER A 46 16.84 1.21 3.99
N LEU A 47 16.95 1.36 2.69
CA LEU A 47 17.89 2.23 2.01
C LEU A 47 17.09 3.17 1.11
N THR A 48 17.26 4.47 1.31
CA THR A 48 16.68 5.50 0.46
C THR A 48 17.76 6.43 -0.05
N ALA A 49 17.80 6.65 -1.35
CA ALA A 49 18.69 7.59 -2.00
C ALA A 49 17.89 8.58 -2.84
N ASP A 50 18.03 9.84 -2.58
CA ASP A 50 17.41 10.96 -3.28
C ASP A 50 18.50 11.89 -3.82
N PHE A 51 18.41 12.22 -5.10
CA PHE A 51 19.36 13.15 -5.74
C PHE A 51 18.60 14.26 -6.46
N ARG A 52 19.23 15.41 -6.55
CA ARG A 52 18.78 16.55 -7.34
C ARG A 52 19.94 17.08 -8.14
N ILE A 53 19.75 17.19 -9.44
CA ILE A 53 20.67 17.82 -10.37
C ILE A 53 19.92 18.97 -11.02
N GLU A 54 20.45 20.17 -10.89
CA GLU A 54 19.96 21.37 -11.57
C GLU A 54 21.03 21.90 -12.48
N TRP A 55 20.71 21.94 -13.78
CA TRP A 55 21.60 22.40 -14.81
C TRP A 55 20.98 23.58 -15.55
N LYS A 56 21.71 24.68 -15.63
CA LYS A 56 21.34 25.87 -16.38
C LYS A 56 22.37 26.06 -17.49
N PRO A 57 22.15 25.43 -18.69
CA PRO A 57 23.07 25.54 -19.82
C PRO A 57 23.22 26.98 -20.32
N ASP A 58 22.16 27.77 -20.18
CA ASP A 58 22.09 29.18 -20.53
C ASP A 58 21.17 29.93 -19.57
N THR A 59 21.01 31.25 -19.74
CA THR A 59 20.16 32.11 -18.90
C THR A 59 18.66 31.87 -19.10
N MET A 60 18.27 31.15 -20.16
CA MET A 60 16.91 30.92 -20.57
C MET A 60 16.42 29.50 -20.22
N THR A 61 17.32 28.55 -20.03
CA THR A 61 17.01 27.14 -19.87
C THR A 61 17.37 26.65 -18.48
N THR A 62 16.45 25.92 -17.87
CA THR A 62 16.66 25.23 -16.60
C THR A 62 16.25 23.78 -16.77
N VAL A 63 17.13 22.87 -16.45
CA VAL A 63 16.90 21.43 -16.42
C VAL A 63 17.03 20.95 -14.98
N ILE A 64 16.02 20.24 -14.48
CA ILE A 64 16.05 19.65 -13.14
C ILE A 64 15.78 18.17 -13.27
N PHE A 65 16.65 17.34 -12.70
CA PHE A 65 16.48 15.91 -12.61
C PHE A 65 16.53 15.46 -11.15
N ARG A 66 15.52 14.68 -10.73
CA ARG A 66 15.39 14.20 -9.35
C ARG A 66 15.11 12.70 -9.36
N PRO A 67 16.16 11.87 -9.43
CA PRO A 67 16.02 10.43 -9.26
C PRO A 67 15.86 10.07 -7.77
N ARG A 68 15.11 9.03 -7.52
CA ARG A 68 14.92 8.43 -6.19
C ARG A 68 15.00 6.92 -6.29
N LEU A 69 15.67 6.31 -5.31
CA LEU A 69 15.72 4.86 -5.12
C LEU A 69 15.33 4.55 -3.68
N THR A 70 14.48 3.55 -3.50
CA THR A 70 14.14 3.02 -2.18
C THR A 70 14.17 1.50 -2.24
N TYR A 71 14.87 0.90 -1.29
CA TYR A 71 14.86 -0.54 -1.06
C TYR A 71 14.46 -0.79 0.39
N VAL A 72 13.47 -1.64 0.60
CA VAL A 72 13.02 -2.04 1.95
C VAL A 72 12.95 -3.56 2.01
N LYS A 73 13.53 -4.12 3.05
CA LYS A 73 13.43 -5.54 3.38
C LYS A 73 12.83 -5.70 4.77
N ASN A 74 11.83 -6.57 4.89
CA ASN A 74 11.13 -6.88 6.12
C ASN A 74 11.29 -8.38 6.45
N ASP A 75 11.48 -8.69 7.74
CA ASP A 75 11.39 -10.02 8.31
C ASP A 75 10.64 -9.86 9.64
N ASN A 76 9.36 -10.19 9.63
CA ASN A 76 8.45 -10.00 10.74
C ASN A 76 8.00 -11.37 11.24
N ARG A 77 8.16 -11.62 12.53
CA ARG A 77 7.69 -12.82 13.20
C ARG A 77 6.61 -12.45 14.19
N SER A 78 5.56 -13.24 14.24
CA SER A 78 4.44 -13.04 15.16
C SER A 78 4.06 -14.37 15.78
N ALA A 79 3.93 -14.37 17.11
CA ALA A 79 3.30 -15.45 17.86
C ALA A 79 2.06 -14.88 18.56
N THR A 80 0.92 -15.52 18.35
CA THR A 80 -0.36 -15.10 18.91
C THR A 80 -0.97 -16.26 19.68
N ASN A 81 -1.29 -16.03 20.96
CA ASN A 81 -2.14 -16.90 21.75
C ASN A 81 -3.42 -16.14 22.07
N SER A 82 -4.57 -16.74 21.80
CA SER A 82 -5.85 -16.11 22.04
C SER A 82 -6.87 -17.12 22.55
N PHE A 83 -7.68 -16.68 23.49
CA PHE A 83 -8.66 -17.46 24.22
C PHE A 83 -10.00 -16.75 24.12
N THR A 84 -11.03 -17.47 23.72
CA THR A 84 -12.38 -16.93 23.55
C THR A 84 -13.33 -17.64 24.51
N PHE A 85 -14.15 -16.88 25.22
CA PHE A 85 -15.07 -17.35 26.24
C PHE A 85 -16.50 -16.89 25.94
N SER A 86 -17.47 -17.72 26.35
CA SER A 86 -18.90 -17.40 26.25
C SER A 86 -19.38 -16.50 27.40
N GLN A 87 -18.63 -16.46 28.51
CA GLN A 87 -18.89 -15.62 29.68
C GLN A 87 -17.60 -14.89 30.09
N ASP A 88 -17.74 -13.84 30.88
CA ASP A 88 -16.57 -13.14 31.45
C ASP A 88 -15.73 -14.15 32.25
N PRO A 89 -14.47 -14.35 31.90
CA PRO A 89 -13.60 -15.30 32.62
C PRO A 89 -13.27 -14.88 34.06
N GLU A 90 -13.56 -13.60 34.41
CA GLU A 90 -13.22 -13.01 35.73
C GLU A 90 -11.73 -13.11 36.11
N HIS A 91 -10.89 -13.37 35.12
CA HIS A 91 -9.43 -13.54 35.25
C HIS A 91 -8.68 -12.57 34.30
N THR A 92 -7.51 -12.15 34.76
CA THR A 92 -6.63 -11.30 33.93
C THR A 92 -6.04 -12.09 32.77
N THR A 93 -5.64 -11.39 31.71
CA THR A 93 -4.97 -12.01 30.59
C THR A 93 -3.69 -12.77 31.01
N ASP A 94 -2.99 -12.30 32.03
CA ASP A 94 -1.77 -12.96 32.55
C ASP A 94 -2.06 -14.28 33.24
N GLU A 95 -3.12 -14.34 34.04
CA GLU A 95 -3.57 -15.58 34.70
C GLU A 95 -4.00 -16.61 33.64
N ILE A 96 -4.79 -16.20 32.65
CA ILE A 96 -5.26 -17.06 31.54
C ILE A 96 -4.06 -17.60 30.75
N LEU A 97 -3.09 -16.75 30.41
CA LEU A 97 -1.89 -17.15 29.69
C LEU A 97 -1.02 -18.13 30.50
N SER A 98 -0.95 -17.93 31.81
CA SER A 98 -0.19 -18.83 32.72
C SER A 98 -0.83 -20.21 32.86
N ALA A 99 -2.14 -20.31 32.62
CA ALA A 99 -2.91 -21.55 32.65
C ALA A 99 -3.16 -22.13 31.23
N ALA A 100 -2.50 -21.62 30.18
CA ALA A 100 -2.78 -21.97 28.77
C ALA A 100 -2.72 -23.49 28.51
N ASP A 101 -1.79 -24.21 29.13
CA ASP A 101 -1.64 -25.67 28.99
C ASP A 101 -2.72 -26.48 29.73
N ASN A 102 -3.42 -25.87 30.68
CA ASN A 102 -4.48 -26.50 31.47
C ASN A 102 -5.56 -25.48 31.85
N LEU A 103 -6.15 -24.88 30.84
CA LEU A 103 -7.13 -23.80 30.98
C LEU A 103 -8.39 -24.22 31.75
N SER A 104 -8.78 -25.51 31.60
CA SER A 104 -9.92 -26.08 32.31
C SER A 104 -9.74 -26.14 33.83
N SER A 105 -8.52 -25.97 34.34
CA SER A 105 -8.29 -25.83 35.80
C SER A 105 -8.68 -24.46 36.32
N LEU A 106 -8.72 -23.45 35.47
CA LEU A 106 -9.00 -22.07 35.84
C LEU A 106 -10.44 -21.65 35.44
N ILE A 107 -10.93 -22.12 34.29
CA ILE A 107 -12.23 -21.74 33.71
C ILE A 107 -13.00 -23.00 33.34
N PRO A 108 -14.28 -23.12 33.72
CA PRO A 108 -15.12 -24.25 33.32
C PRO A 108 -15.10 -24.45 31.81
N GLU A 109 -14.94 -25.69 31.35
CA GLU A 109 -14.77 -26.04 29.93
C GLU A 109 -15.96 -25.59 29.08
N GLU A 110 -17.18 -25.63 29.62
CA GLU A 110 -18.39 -25.13 28.94
C GLU A 110 -18.37 -23.64 28.65
N ASN A 111 -17.55 -22.87 29.35
CA ASN A 111 -17.37 -21.42 29.10
C ASN A 111 -16.27 -21.10 28.11
N ILE A 112 -15.42 -22.09 27.78
CA ILE A 112 -14.36 -21.94 26.79
C ILE A 112 -14.94 -22.19 25.40
N VAL A 113 -14.87 -21.22 24.50
CA VAL A 113 -15.33 -21.38 23.13
C VAL A 113 -14.21 -21.98 22.27
N ASN A 114 -13.06 -21.31 22.24
CA ASN A 114 -11.87 -21.81 21.56
C ASN A 114 -10.58 -21.22 22.13
N THR A 115 -9.49 -21.91 21.84
CA THR A 115 -8.14 -21.38 21.99
C THR A 115 -7.44 -21.40 20.63
N ILE A 116 -6.60 -20.41 20.36
CA ILE A 116 -5.84 -20.29 19.11
C ILE A 116 -4.39 -20.04 19.45
N ALA A 117 -3.52 -20.94 19.00
CA ALA A 117 -2.08 -20.76 18.97
C ALA A 117 -1.64 -20.56 17.50
N ARG A 118 -1.06 -19.40 17.20
CA ARG A 118 -0.66 -19.07 15.83
C ARG A 118 0.76 -18.51 15.78
N ASN A 119 1.59 -19.11 14.96
CA ASN A 119 2.90 -18.60 14.62
C ASN A 119 2.92 -18.16 13.15
N SER A 120 3.50 -17.01 12.85
CA SER A 120 3.68 -16.56 11.48
C SER A 120 5.04 -15.90 11.28
N LEU A 121 5.55 -16.06 10.07
CA LEU A 121 6.75 -15.41 9.56
C LEU A 121 6.37 -14.72 8.25
N GLN A 122 6.54 -13.42 8.19
CA GLN A 122 6.37 -12.65 6.96
C GLN A 122 7.71 -12.09 6.51
N LYS A 123 8.15 -12.48 5.32
CA LYS A 123 9.30 -11.92 4.64
C LYS A 123 8.83 -11.09 3.46
N GLY A 124 9.51 -10.00 3.16
CA GLY A 124 9.18 -9.20 2.00
C GLY A 124 10.30 -8.26 1.64
N ASP A 125 10.35 -7.95 0.37
CA ASP A 125 11.22 -6.93 -0.19
C ASP A 125 10.41 -5.99 -1.08
N ASN A 126 10.83 -4.76 -1.09
CA ASN A 126 10.26 -3.71 -1.93
C ASN A 126 11.39 -2.90 -2.56
N PHE A 127 11.46 -2.96 -3.87
CA PHE A 127 12.39 -2.16 -4.66
C PHE A 127 11.58 -1.11 -5.44
N ASN A 128 11.86 0.15 -5.18
CA ASN A 128 11.23 1.28 -5.85
C ASN A 128 12.28 2.16 -6.49
N VAL A 129 12.14 2.40 -7.79
CA VAL A 129 12.92 3.38 -8.56
C VAL A 129 11.96 4.38 -9.16
N GLY A 130 12.16 5.64 -8.86
CA GLY A 130 11.32 6.70 -9.37
C GLY A 130 12.12 7.96 -9.65
N GLY A 131 11.42 8.95 -10.15
CA GLY A 131 12.01 10.25 -10.34
C GLY A 131 11.21 11.17 -11.23
N SER A 132 11.71 12.39 -11.36
CA SER A 132 11.15 13.38 -12.27
C SER A 132 12.25 14.14 -12.98
N ALA A 133 11.98 14.48 -14.25
CA ALA A 133 12.77 15.39 -15.05
C ALA A 133 11.92 16.59 -15.43
N MET A 134 12.47 17.78 -15.35
CA MET A 134 11.81 19.01 -15.79
C MET A 134 12.79 19.81 -16.65
N VAL A 135 12.30 20.25 -17.79
CA VAL A 135 12.97 21.22 -18.67
C VAL A 135 12.07 22.43 -18.78
N ASN A 136 12.57 23.58 -18.39
CA ASN A 136 11.89 24.87 -18.59
C ASN A 136 12.75 25.73 -19.48
N ARG A 137 12.16 26.32 -20.52
CA ARG A 137 12.81 27.26 -21.42
C ARG A 137 11.99 28.54 -21.57
N ARG A 138 12.63 29.69 -21.34
CA ARG A 138 12.07 31.01 -21.63
C ARG A 138 12.23 31.31 -23.13
N LEU A 139 11.21 31.90 -23.74
CA LEU A 139 11.15 32.15 -25.18
C LEU A 139 11.06 33.64 -25.50
N GLY A 140 12.15 34.36 -25.35
CA GLY A 140 12.30 35.77 -25.75
C GLY A 140 11.45 36.75 -24.93
N LYS A 141 10.12 36.78 -25.09
CA LYS A 141 9.23 37.70 -24.35
C LYS A 141 9.17 37.32 -22.86
N PRO A 142 9.23 38.30 -21.94
CA PRO A 142 9.03 38.06 -20.51
C PRO A 142 7.70 37.34 -20.24
N GLY A 143 7.76 36.18 -19.54
CA GLY A 143 6.59 35.38 -19.23
C GLY A 143 6.23 34.31 -20.26
N ARG A 144 6.79 34.37 -21.50
CA ARG A 144 6.65 33.26 -22.48
C ARG A 144 7.60 32.13 -22.13
N ASN A 145 7.06 30.96 -21.89
CA ASN A 145 7.88 29.80 -21.58
C ASN A 145 7.25 28.48 -22.02
N ILE A 146 8.10 27.50 -22.21
CA ILE A 146 7.74 26.11 -22.39
C ILE A 146 8.30 25.31 -21.22
N THR A 147 7.48 24.45 -20.63
CA THR A 147 7.90 23.52 -19.61
C THR A 147 7.50 22.12 -19.99
N PHE A 148 8.46 21.23 -20.00
CA PHE A 148 8.23 19.79 -20.08
C PHE A 148 8.58 19.17 -18.73
N ARG A 149 7.68 18.33 -18.20
CA ARG A 149 7.92 17.57 -16.96
C ARG A 149 7.57 16.12 -17.21
N GLY A 150 8.54 15.24 -17.03
CA GLY A 150 8.37 13.79 -17.02
C GLY A 150 8.49 13.26 -15.60
N SER A 151 7.75 12.21 -15.28
CA SER A 151 7.89 11.45 -14.05
C SER A 151 7.74 9.95 -14.33
N TYR A 152 8.46 9.15 -13.58
CA TYR A 152 8.34 7.70 -13.63
C TYR A 152 8.42 7.15 -12.21
N ASN A 153 7.75 6.03 -11.99
CA ASN A 153 7.88 5.24 -10.79
C ASN A 153 7.70 3.76 -11.16
N TYR A 154 8.66 2.96 -10.75
CA TYR A 154 8.66 1.52 -10.88
C TYR A 154 8.76 0.92 -9.49
N THR A 155 7.83 0.04 -9.13
CA THR A 155 7.86 -0.69 -7.86
C THR A 155 7.75 -2.17 -8.15
N ASN A 156 8.69 -2.93 -7.65
CA ASN A 156 8.66 -4.39 -7.60
C ASN A 156 8.73 -4.79 -6.14
N SER A 157 7.72 -5.50 -5.67
CA SER A 157 7.69 -6.00 -4.30
C SER A 157 7.26 -7.46 -4.27
N SER A 158 7.82 -8.19 -3.36
CA SER A 158 7.38 -9.53 -3.02
C SER A 158 7.08 -9.60 -1.53
N SER A 159 6.08 -10.38 -1.17
CA SER A 159 5.77 -10.73 0.20
C SER A 159 5.46 -12.20 0.27
N GLU A 160 6.12 -12.89 1.19
CA GLU A 160 5.89 -14.29 1.52
C GLU A 160 5.45 -14.36 2.97
N GLN A 161 4.36 -15.04 3.23
CA GLN A 161 3.86 -15.27 4.57
C GLN A 161 3.73 -16.77 4.82
N PHE A 162 4.34 -17.21 5.90
CA PHE A 162 4.27 -18.57 6.45
C PHE A 162 3.44 -18.49 7.73
N SER A 163 2.46 -19.38 7.89
CA SER A 163 1.57 -19.36 9.02
C SER A 163 1.22 -20.78 9.44
N VAL A 164 1.43 -21.08 10.70
CA VAL A 164 0.98 -22.32 11.37
C VAL A 164 -0.02 -21.88 12.42
N SER A 165 -1.24 -22.42 12.38
CA SER A 165 -2.30 -22.08 13.32
C SER A 165 -2.99 -23.34 13.79
N GLU A 166 -3.10 -23.48 15.09
CA GLU A 166 -3.83 -24.53 15.79
C GLU A 166 -4.99 -23.87 16.54
N THR A 167 -6.20 -24.39 16.33
CA THR A 167 -7.41 -23.93 17.00
C THR A 167 -8.06 -25.11 17.68
N ASP A 168 -8.25 -25.03 19.00
CA ASP A 168 -8.96 -26.02 19.80
C ASP A 168 -10.36 -25.46 20.12
N TYR A 169 -11.41 -26.16 19.64
CA TYR A 169 -12.82 -25.81 19.79
C TYR A 169 -13.46 -26.65 20.91
N TYR A 170 -13.59 -26.11 22.06
CA TYR A 170 -14.11 -26.83 23.24
C TYR A 170 -15.59 -27.23 23.14
N GLN A 171 -16.34 -26.59 22.23
CA GLN A 171 -17.78 -26.84 22.05
C GLN A 171 -18.10 -27.78 20.89
N LYS A 172 -17.07 -28.38 20.26
CA LYS A 172 -17.21 -29.39 19.22
C LYS A 172 -16.98 -30.80 19.75
N THR A 173 -17.29 -31.80 18.93
CA THR A 173 -16.94 -33.20 19.22
C THR A 173 -15.44 -33.39 19.23
N GLU A 174 -14.94 -34.41 19.94
CA GLU A 174 -13.50 -34.70 20.03
C GLU A 174 -12.82 -34.84 18.65
N GLU A 175 -13.55 -35.37 17.66
CA GLU A 175 -13.05 -35.55 16.30
C GLU A 175 -12.90 -34.24 15.52
N GLU A 176 -13.72 -33.22 15.86
CA GLU A 176 -13.74 -31.91 15.20
C GLU A 176 -13.11 -30.81 16.07
N ARG A 177 -12.63 -31.16 17.25
CA ARG A 177 -12.14 -30.22 18.24
C ARG A 177 -10.90 -29.49 17.76
N LEU A 178 -9.92 -30.22 17.20
CA LEU A 178 -8.64 -29.67 16.78
C LEU A 178 -8.65 -29.31 15.29
N GLU A 179 -8.44 -28.06 14.96
CA GLU A 179 -8.23 -27.57 13.59
C GLU A 179 -6.81 -27.07 13.42
N ILE A 180 -6.05 -27.71 12.52
CA ILE A 180 -4.72 -27.25 12.13
C ILE A 180 -4.82 -26.60 10.75
N LEU A 181 -4.33 -25.36 10.64
CA LEU A 181 -4.36 -24.59 9.41
C LEU A 181 -2.99 -24.01 9.11
N ASN A 182 -2.25 -24.72 8.27
CA ASN A 182 -0.92 -24.31 7.83
C ASN A 182 -1.01 -23.70 6.44
N ARG A 183 -0.45 -22.50 6.27
CA ARG A 183 -0.54 -21.74 5.02
C ARG A 183 0.80 -21.12 4.62
N TYR A 184 1.07 -21.20 3.34
CA TYR A 184 2.03 -20.36 2.65
C TYR A 184 1.32 -19.40 1.71
N ILE A 185 1.63 -18.12 1.76
CA ILE A 185 1.03 -17.09 0.92
C ILE A 185 2.15 -16.32 0.23
N SER A 186 2.11 -16.27 -1.10
CA SER A 186 3.03 -15.47 -1.91
C SER A 186 2.28 -14.36 -2.62
N THR A 187 2.79 -13.14 -2.51
CA THR A 187 2.14 -11.95 -3.10
C THR A 187 3.18 -11.07 -3.82
N PRO A 188 3.62 -11.47 -5.04
CA PRO A 188 4.39 -10.58 -5.90
C PRO A 188 3.51 -9.44 -6.43
N THR A 189 4.06 -8.23 -6.43
CA THR A 189 3.38 -7.04 -6.92
C THR A 189 4.30 -6.21 -7.79
N LEU A 190 3.82 -5.80 -8.97
CA LEU A 190 4.56 -5.02 -9.94
C LEU A 190 3.76 -3.79 -10.36
N ASN A 191 4.33 -2.61 -10.16
CA ASN A 191 3.68 -1.35 -10.47
C ASN A 191 4.55 -0.48 -11.38
N TYR A 192 3.92 0.09 -12.41
CA TYR A 192 4.49 1.12 -13.28
C TYR A 192 3.60 2.36 -13.26
N ASN A 193 4.21 3.51 -13.17
CA ASN A 193 3.52 4.79 -13.31
C ASN A 193 4.42 5.75 -14.08
N TYR A 194 3.96 6.19 -15.25
CA TYR A 194 4.63 7.17 -16.07
C TYR A 194 3.73 8.38 -16.25
N GLY A 195 4.28 9.56 -16.18
CA GLY A 195 3.58 10.79 -16.42
C GLY A 195 4.43 11.75 -17.23
N ALA A 196 3.81 12.45 -18.17
CA ALA A 196 4.45 13.52 -18.93
C ALA A 196 3.51 14.70 -19.01
N ARG A 197 4.00 15.89 -18.70
CA ARG A 197 3.26 17.15 -18.81
C ARG A 197 4.06 18.13 -19.64
N PHE A 198 3.40 18.65 -20.65
CA PHE A 198 3.85 19.78 -21.44
C PHE A 198 3.02 21.00 -21.05
N THR A 199 3.65 22.16 -20.89
CA THR A 199 2.98 23.41 -20.59
C THR A 199 3.59 24.52 -21.42
N TYR A 200 2.75 25.31 -22.08
CA TYR A 200 3.13 26.53 -22.78
C TYR A 200 2.40 27.72 -22.17
N SER A 201 3.14 28.80 -21.90
CA SER A 201 2.60 30.04 -21.36
C SER A 201 2.90 31.20 -22.33
N GLU A 202 1.87 31.92 -22.77
CA GLU A 202 1.93 33.07 -23.63
C GLU A 202 1.47 34.34 -22.89
N PRO A 203 2.30 35.37 -22.77
CA PRO A 203 1.86 36.68 -22.29
C PRO A 203 1.02 37.37 -23.33
N ILE A 204 -0.25 37.67 -23.03
CA ILE A 204 -1.21 38.29 -23.95
C ILE A 204 -1.44 39.75 -23.67
N PHE A 205 -1.36 40.16 -22.40
CA PHE A 205 -1.39 41.59 -21.97
C PHE A 205 -0.63 41.76 -20.66
N LYS A 206 -0.50 42.97 -20.15
CA LYS A 206 0.27 43.26 -18.93
C LYS A 206 -0.28 42.51 -17.72
N GLY A 207 0.49 41.55 -17.22
CA GLY A 207 0.12 40.65 -16.13
C GLY A 207 -0.85 39.54 -16.49
N GLY A 208 -1.25 39.41 -17.79
CA GLY A 208 -2.13 38.38 -18.29
C GLY A 208 -1.38 37.33 -19.11
N PHE A 209 -1.63 36.05 -18.81
CA PHE A 209 -0.99 34.89 -19.42
C PHE A 209 -2.05 33.89 -19.86
N LEU A 210 -1.98 33.46 -21.09
CA LEU A 210 -2.73 32.30 -21.57
C LEU A 210 -1.84 31.07 -21.45
N GLN A 211 -2.34 30.05 -20.78
CA GLN A 211 -1.59 28.83 -20.54
C GLN A 211 -2.31 27.62 -21.16
N PHE A 212 -1.55 26.85 -21.91
CA PHE A 212 -1.96 25.55 -22.43
C PHE A 212 -1.16 24.50 -21.74
N SER A 213 -1.80 23.44 -21.23
CA SER A 213 -1.10 22.27 -20.76
C SER A 213 -1.72 20.98 -21.26
N TYR A 214 -0.87 20.00 -21.48
CA TYR A 214 -1.29 18.65 -21.77
C TYR A 214 -0.55 17.70 -20.84
N TYR A 215 -1.30 16.83 -20.16
CA TYR A 215 -0.79 15.83 -19.27
C TYR A 215 -1.22 14.44 -19.70
N PHE A 216 -0.27 13.55 -19.83
CA PHE A 216 -0.48 12.13 -20.04
C PHE A 216 -0.02 11.34 -18.82
N GLN A 217 -0.80 10.34 -18.42
CA GLN A 217 -0.41 9.40 -17.37
C GLN A 217 -0.80 7.98 -17.76
N TYR A 218 0.14 7.08 -17.56
CA TYR A 218 -0.07 5.64 -17.65
C TYR A 218 0.25 4.99 -16.31
N LYS A 219 -0.66 4.14 -15.83
CA LYS A 219 -0.44 3.31 -14.65
C LYS A 219 -0.74 1.86 -14.99
N ARG A 220 0.10 0.96 -14.52
CA ARG A 220 -0.16 -0.47 -14.51
C ARG A 220 0.19 -1.03 -13.15
N SER A 221 -0.71 -1.80 -12.56
CA SER A 221 -0.51 -2.54 -11.33
C SER A 221 -0.86 -4.00 -11.59
N LYS A 222 0.01 -4.90 -11.22
CA LYS A 222 -0.22 -6.34 -11.24
C LYS A 222 0.09 -6.89 -9.87
N SER A 223 -0.84 -7.64 -9.29
CA SER A 223 -0.66 -8.33 -8.02
C SER A 223 -1.25 -9.72 -8.13
N ASP A 224 -0.42 -10.70 -7.85
CA ASP A 224 -0.81 -12.11 -7.81
C ASP A 224 -0.68 -12.56 -6.34
N ASN A 225 -1.79 -12.97 -5.74
CA ASN A 225 -1.79 -13.55 -4.40
C ASN A 225 -2.10 -15.03 -4.54
N SER A 226 -1.13 -15.88 -4.23
CA SER A 226 -1.26 -17.33 -4.25
C SER A 226 -1.19 -17.85 -2.83
N THR A 227 -2.24 -18.54 -2.39
CA THR A 227 -2.35 -19.17 -1.07
C THR A 227 -2.27 -20.68 -1.25
N TYR A 228 -1.42 -21.31 -0.45
CA TYR A 228 -1.24 -22.76 -0.44
C TYR A 228 -1.55 -23.30 0.95
N THR A 229 -2.32 -24.37 1.00
CA THR A 229 -2.53 -25.16 2.22
C THR A 229 -1.37 -26.15 2.35
N MET A 230 -0.67 -26.10 3.46
CA MET A 230 0.47 -26.93 3.77
C MET A 230 0.04 -28.15 4.58
N PRO A 231 0.82 -29.25 4.59
CA PRO A 231 0.56 -30.41 5.45
C PRO A 231 0.44 -30.03 6.94
N ASN A 232 -0.28 -30.84 7.71
CA ASN A 232 -0.49 -30.55 9.14
C ASN A 232 0.79 -30.63 9.98
N ASP A 233 1.77 -31.45 9.56
CA ASP A 233 3.10 -31.61 10.18
C ASP A 233 4.14 -30.62 9.64
N TRP A 234 3.72 -29.68 8.77
CA TRP A 234 4.63 -28.69 8.23
C TRP A 234 4.98 -27.60 9.26
N GLU A 235 6.25 -27.27 9.34
CA GLU A 235 6.78 -26.22 10.19
C GLU A 235 7.31 -25.04 9.35
N ILE A 236 7.20 -23.83 9.90
CA ILE A 236 7.68 -22.59 9.25
C ILE A 236 9.17 -22.68 8.89
N ALA A 237 9.97 -23.40 9.67
CA ALA A 237 11.41 -23.55 9.44
C ALA A 237 11.73 -24.32 8.15
N GLN A 238 10.83 -25.20 7.70
CA GLN A 238 10.98 -26.00 6.46
C GLN A 238 10.85 -25.14 5.21
N GLY A 239 10.17 -23.98 5.30
CA GLY A 239 9.95 -23.09 4.17
C GLY A 239 8.99 -23.67 3.12
N TYR A 240 9.00 -23.10 1.91
CA TYR A 240 8.21 -23.55 0.77
C TYR A 240 9.12 -23.82 -0.41
N GLY A 241 8.91 -24.94 -1.09
CA GLY A 241 9.67 -25.39 -2.26
C GLY A 241 10.38 -26.71 -2.06
N GLY A 242 10.87 -27.34 -3.13
CA GLY A 242 11.40 -28.68 -3.12
C GLY A 242 10.31 -29.70 -2.77
N ASP A 243 10.54 -30.50 -1.73
CA ASP A 243 9.57 -31.49 -1.23
C ASP A 243 8.45 -30.86 -0.37
N ASN A 244 8.61 -29.59 0.05
CA ASN A 244 7.66 -28.84 0.87
C ASN A 244 6.73 -27.99 0.00
N VAL A 245 5.86 -28.61 -0.78
CA VAL A 245 4.91 -27.97 -1.68
C VAL A 245 3.49 -28.23 -1.18
N GLY A 246 2.76 -27.13 -0.91
CA GLY A 246 1.36 -27.19 -0.50
C GLY A 246 0.41 -27.31 -1.70
N VAL A 247 -0.86 -27.53 -1.39
CA VAL A 247 -1.95 -27.54 -2.36
C VAL A 247 -2.47 -26.11 -2.55
N LEU A 248 -2.59 -25.66 -3.80
CA LEU A 248 -3.13 -24.33 -4.10
C LEU A 248 -4.58 -24.20 -3.61
N ASP A 249 -4.81 -23.22 -2.76
CA ASP A 249 -6.15 -22.84 -2.32
C ASP A 249 -6.72 -21.80 -3.30
N GLU A 250 -7.45 -22.25 -4.29
CA GLU A 250 -8.01 -21.38 -5.34
C GLU A 250 -9.01 -20.36 -4.78
N LYS A 251 -9.77 -20.72 -3.75
CA LYS A 251 -10.76 -19.82 -3.12
C LYS A 251 -10.11 -18.63 -2.43
N ASN A 252 -8.91 -18.82 -1.89
CA ASN A 252 -8.15 -17.76 -1.21
C ASN A 252 -7.05 -17.15 -2.09
N SER A 253 -6.87 -17.66 -3.31
CA SER A 253 -5.94 -17.12 -4.31
C SER A 253 -6.64 -16.14 -5.24
N LYS A 254 -5.92 -15.09 -5.66
CA LYS A 254 -6.45 -14.09 -6.59
C LYS A 254 -5.35 -13.44 -7.40
N SER A 255 -5.66 -13.09 -8.64
CA SER A 255 -4.81 -12.29 -9.52
C SER A 255 -5.57 -11.05 -9.95
N ALA A 256 -4.93 -9.90 -9.88
CA ALA A 256 -5.50 -8.64 -10.30
C ALA A 256 -4.50 -7.86 -11.15
N GLN A 257 -4.94 -7.41 -12.32
CA GLN A 257 -4.19 -6.49 -13.15
C GLN A 257 -5.04 -5.26 -13.46
N TYR A 258 -4.53 -4.10 -13.08
CA TYR A 258 -5.15 -2.81 -13.36
C TYR A 258 -4.28 -2.02 -14.32
N THR A 259 -4.90 -1.43 -15.34
CA THR A 259 -4.26 -0.53 -16.30
C THR A 259 -5.09 0.74 -16.41
N TYR A 260 -4.42 1.88 -16.38
CA TYR A 260 -5.06 3.19 -16.41
C TYR A 260 -4.33 4.14 -17.34
N TYR A 261 -5.09 4.78 -18.21
CA TYR A 261 -4.66 5.85 -19.09
C TYR A 261 -5.44 7.12 -18.74
N ASN A 262 -4.72 8.20 -18.59
CA ASN A 262 -5.29 9.51 -18.36
C ASN A 262 -4.66 10.51 -19.35
N HIS A 263 -5.51 11.24 -20.03
CA HIS A 263 -5.13 12.38 -20.85
C HIS A 263 -5.85 13.60 -20.27
N GLN A 264 -5.16 14.70 -20.13
CA GLN A 264 -5.73 15.94 -19.63
C GLN A 264 -5.19 17.11 -20.45
N ALA A 265 -6.09 17.84 -21.06
CA ALA A 265 -5.79 19.06 -21.78
C ALA A 265 -6.42 20.24 -21.05
N ASP A 266 -5.61 21.21 -20.67
CA ASP A 266 -6.03 22.39 -19.92
C ASP A 266 -5.77 23.65 -20.73
N VAL A 267 -6.71 24.58 -20.68
CA VAL A 267 -6.57 25.95 -21.17
C VAL A 267 -6.95 26.87 -20.05
N SER A 268 -6.08 27.79 -19.66
CA SER A 268 -6.36 28.72 -18.58
C SER A 268 -5.81 30.13 -18.87
N LEU A 269 -6.55 31.11 -18.41
CA LEU A 269 -6.16 32.51 -18.38
C LEU A 269 -5.77 32.84 -16.93
N ARG A 270 -4.55 33.31 -16.75
CA ARG A 270 -4.03 33.78 -15.48
C ARG A 270 -3.73 35.27 -15.57
N TRP A 271 -4.34 36.06 -14.69
CA TRP A 271 -4.10 37.50 -14.63
C TRP A 271 -3.64 37.92 -13.23
N ILE A 272 -2.47 38.54 -13.18
CA ILE A 272 -1.82 38.94 -11.92
C ILE A 272 -1.58 40.44 -11.94
N ARG A 273 -2.03 41.11 -10.89
CA ARG A 273 -1.79 42.49 -10.55
C ARG A 273 -1.35 42.61 -9.09
N GLU A 274 -0.86 43.76 -8.66
CA GLU A 274 -0.36 43.96 -7.29
C GLU A 274 -1.34 43.53 -6.20
N LYS A 275 -2.62 43.87 -6.39
CA LYS A 275 -3.69 43.54 -5.42
C LYS A 275 -4.65 42.47 -5.87
N MET A 276 -4.54 41.95 -7.10
CA MET A 276 -5.51 41.04 -7.68
C MET A 276 -4.82 39.89 -8.42
N SER A 277 -5.32 38.68 -8.23
CA SER A 277 -5.03 37.55 -9.09
C SER A 277 -6.31 36.84 -9.51
N LEU A 278 -6.42 36.57 -10.79
CA LEU A 278 -7.50 35.79 -11.41
C LEU A 278 -6.89 34.59 -12.12
N ASN A 279 -7.48 33.43 -11.93
CA ASN A 279 -7.20 32.24 -12.74
C ASN A 279 -8.54 31.65 -13.19
N ALA A 280 -8.78 31.59 -14.49
CA ALA A 280 -9.96 30.99 -15.07
C ALA A 280 -9.56 30.02 -16.17
N GLY A 281 -10.14 28.84 -16.20
CA GLY A 281 -9.75 27.82 -17.16
C GLY A 281 -10.75 26.69 -17.30
N VAL A 282 -10.45 25.83 -18.26
CA VAL A 282 -11.19 24.59 -18.51
C VAL A 282 -10.22 23.44 -18.67
N SER A 283 -10.62 22.28 -18.17
CA SER A 283 -9.90 21.02 -18.26
C SER A 283 -10.76 19.98 -18.97
N PHE A 284 -10.18 19.28 -19.94
CA PHE A 284 -10.76 18.16 -20.66
C PHE A 284 -9.95 16.92 -20.30
N GLN A 285 -10.60 15.91 -19.72
CA GLN A 285 -9.89 14.76 -19.15
C GLN A 285 -10.54 13.43 -19.54
N PRO A 286 -10.24 12.88 -20.73
CA PRO A 286 -10.58 11.51 -21.08
C PRO A 286 -9.69 10.52 -20.33
N GLN A 287 -10.33 9.50 -19.74
CA GLN A 287 -9.69 8.46 -18.96
C GLN A 287 -10.18 7.10 -19.41
N LYS A 288 -9.28 6.12 -19.38
CA LYS A 288 -9.63 4.71 -19.60
C LYS A 288 -8.98 3.86 -18.53
N SER A 289 -9.77 3.03 -17.86
CA SER A 289 -9.28 2.02 -16.96
C SER A 289 -9.73 0.63 -17.39
N LYS A 290 -8.87 -0.34 -17.19
CA LYS A 290 -9.14 -1.77 -17.40
C LYS A 290 -8.68 -2.53 -16.16
N LEU A 291 -9.60 -3.28 -15.57
CA LEU A 291 -9.33 -4.22 -14.49
C LEU A 291 -9.55 -5.64 -15.03
N SER A 292 -8.54 -6.49 -14.93
CA SER A 292 -8.65 -7.93 -15.10
C SER A 292 -8.51 -8.56 -13.72
N TYR A 293 -9.49 -9.34 -13.32
CA TYR A 293 -9.54 -9.94 -12.00
C TYR A 293 -9.91 -11.40 -12.10
N LYS A 294 -9.11 -12.25 -11.47
CA LYS A 294 -9.33 -13.69 -11.40
C LYS A 294 -9.27 -14.15 -9.95
N LYS A 295 -10.28 -14.87 -9.52
CA LYS A 295 -10.36 -15.52 -8.21
C LYS A 295 -11.30 -16.73 -8.31
N ASP A 296 -10.80 -17.93 -7.99
CA ASP A 296 -11.57 -19.17 -8.10
C ASP A 296 -12.19 -19.31 -9.51
N GLN A 297 -13.47 -19.53 -9.61
CA GLN A 297 -14.23 -19.61 -10.87
C GLN A 297 -14.54 -18.24 -11.50
N LEU A 298 -14.30 -17.14 -10.79
CA LEU A 298 -14.53 -15.80 -11.32
C LEU A 298 -13.33 -15.34 -12.14
N ASP A 299 -13.54 -15.17 -13.44
CA ASP A 299 -12.60 -14.51 -14.35
C ASP A 299 -13.34 -13.36 -15.05
N THR A 300 -12.99 -12.14 -14.73
CA THR A 300 -13.71 -10.97 -15.21
C THR A 300 -12.78 -9.86 -15.68
N VAL A 301 -13.24 -9.15 -16.70
CA VAL A 301 -12.56 -7.96 -17.22
C VAL A 301 -13.54 -6.80 -17.24
N ALA A 302 -13.28 -5.79 -16.46
CA ALA A 302 -14.04 -4.55 -16.45
C ALA A 302 -13.27 -3.45 -17.18
N VAL A 303 -13.92 -2.77 -18.10
CA VAL A 303 -13.39 -1.59 -18.80
C VAL A 303 -14.29 -0.40 -18.52
N ARG A 304 -13.69 0.69 -18.07
CA ARG A 304 -14.40 1.95 -17.82
C ARG A 304 -13.73 3.08 -18.59
N ASN A 305 -14.53 3.80 -19.37
CA ASN A 305 -14.15 5.04 -19.99
C ASN A 305 -14.89 6.18 -19.28
N VAL A 306 -14.17 7.22 -18.93
CA VAL A 306 -14.71 8.41 -18.25
C VAL A 306 -14.20 9.64 -18.99
N PHE A 307 -15.06 10.60 -19.18
CA PHE A 307 -14.71 11.92 -19.67
C PHE A 307 -15.15 12.97 -18.65
N ASN A 308 -14.18 13.74 -18.17
CA ASN A 308 -14.44 14.83 -17.26
C ASN A 308 -14.20 16.17 -17.98
N PHE A 309 -15.13 17.09 -17.81
CA PHE A 309 -15.00 18.49 -18.15
C PHE A 309 -15.09 19.30 -16.87
N THR A 310 -14.04 20.05 -16.56
CA THR A 310 -13.94 20.77 -15.28
C THR A 310 -13.59 22.24 -15.55
N PRO A 311 -14.54 23.18 -15.41
CA PRO A 311 -14.22 24.60 -15.36
C PRO A 311 -13.58 24.93 -13.99
N THR A 312 -12.62 25.84 -14.03
CA THR A 312 -11.93 26.33 -12.81
C THR A 312 -11.99 27.85 -12.80
N PHE A 313 -12.23 28.41 -11.62
CA PHE A 313 -12.22 29.84 -11.39
C PHE A 313 -11.68 30.12 -9.99
N ASP A 314 -10.60 30.89 -9.90
CA ASP A 314 -10.01 31.37 -8.64
C ASP A 314 -9.77 32.87 -8.76
N PHE A 315 -10.34 33.62 -7.85
CA PHE A 315 -10.16 35.07 -7.75
C PHE A 315 -9.71 35.44 -6.36
N ARG A 316 -8.62 36.19 -6.30
CA ARG A 316 -8.09 36.73 -5.03
C ARG A 316 -7.86 38.23 -5.14
N TYR A 317 -8.30 38.91 -4.12
CA TYR A 317 -8.07 40.34 -3.97
C TYR A 317 -7.50 40.65 -2.57
N LYS A 318 -6.43 41.45 -2.53
CA LYS A 318 -5.84 41.89 -1.27
C LYS A 318 -6.41 43.29 -0.94
N PHE A 319 -7.15 43.35 0.14
CA PHE A 319 -7.60 44.60 0.73
C PHE A 319 -6.42 45.17 1.53
N SER A 320 -5.69 46.14 1.00
CA SER A 320 -4.54 46.85 1.61
C SER A 320 -3.64 46.03 2.50
#